data_639d7c317ed9f1ff7bd68d3ea038c3fe
#
_entry.id   639d7c317ed9f1ff7bd68d3ea038c3fe
#
_cell.length_a   1.000
_cell.length_b   1.000
_cell.length_c   1.000
_cell.angle_alpha   90.00
_cell.angle_beta   90.00
_cell.angle_gamma   90.00
#
_symmetry.space_group_name_H-M   'P 1'
#
loop_
_entity.id
_entity.type
_entity.pdbx_description
1 polymer ?
#
loop_
_entity_poly.entity_id
_entity_poly.type
_entity_poly.pdbx_seq_one_letter_code
_entity_poly.pdbx_strand_id
1 'polypeptide(L)'
;MHVTSPTDAAQIRPSWRLIVVGGHTRSIGKTQLVCDLIRAFPEQNWIAGKITQYGHGVCARNGENCDCAPDEHSYAISWEKTSETGTDSSRFLAAGAKRSFWLRTKQGFLAEGLPLLRQALSEVVSEHSAATEINPESPTLIVESNSLLQFVQPSLYFAVLDATRDDFKDSARAVLDRADALVLHSPLPAAGASPADPPWFNLPAWLTQQIPSVRQLEGEPLPLPLQVLVRRTLEAPADVKV
;
A
#
# COMPACT_ATOMS: atom_id res chain seq x y z
N MET A 1 12.65 0.23 53.93
CA MET A 1 12.53 -0.63 52.73
C MET A 1 11.95 0.22 51.65
N HIS A 2 12.78 0.73 50.74
CA HIS A 2 12.33 1.43 49.52
C HIS A 2 12.01 0.39 48.47
N VAL A 3 10.75 0.29 48.13
CA VAL A 3 10.31 -0.47 46.96
C VAL A 3 10.53 0.44 45.74
N THR A 4 11.56 0.16 44.98
CA THR A 4 11.77 0.76 43.67
C THR A 4 10.73 0.14 42.73
N SER A 5 9.79 0.99 42.26
CA SER A 5 8.88 0.63 41.18
C SER A 5 9.67 0.26 39.93
N PRO A 6 9.24 -0.76 39.18
CA PRO A 6 9.86 -1.07 37.90
C PRO A 6 9.63 0.13 36.97
N THR A 7 10.71 0.69 36.52
CA THR A 7 10.77 1.77 35.54
C THR A 7 10.00 1.32 34.28
N ASP A 8 8.94 2.03 33.98
CA ASP A 8 8.29 2.00 32.68
C ASP A 8 9.34 2.30 31.62
N ALA A 9 9.97 1.29 31.08
CA ALA A 9 10.67 1.37 29.83
C ALA A 9 9.57 1.64 28.79
N ALA A 10 9.33 2.93 28.51
CA ALA A 10 8.47 3.34 27.42
C ALA A 10 8.93 2.57 26.17
N GLN A 11 8.17 1.57 25.78
CA GLN A 11 8.41 0.85 24.53
C GLN A 11 8.35 1.89 23.43
N ILE A 12 9.51 2.30 22.93
CA ILE A 12 9.62 3.18 21.76
C ILE A 12 9.02 2.39 20.62
N ARG A 13 7.79 2.72 20.26
CA ARG A 13 7.14 2.09 19.10
C ARG A 13 7.90 2.54 17.87
N PRO A 14 8.34 1.62 17.02
CA PRO A 14 9.06 2.00 15.82
C PRO A 14 8.19 2.93 14.97
N SER A 15 8.77 4.02 14.52
CA SER A 15 8.15 4.88 13.51
C SER A 15 8.47 4.31 12.14
N TRP A 16 7.51 4.37 11.24
CA TRP A 16 7.58 3.81 9.90
C TRP A 16 7.54 4.92 8.85
N ARG A 17 8.25 4.71 7.75
CA ARG A 17 7.91 5.40 6.50
C ARG A 17 6.86 4.56 5.81
N LEU A 18 5.65 5.06 5.71
CA LEU A 18 4.53 4.34 5.13
C LEU A 18 4.14 4.96 3.80
N ILE A 19 4.28 4.20 2.74
CA ILE A 19 3.75 4.53 1.41
C ILE A 19 2.49 3.69 1.17
N VAL A 20 1.40 4.33 0.78
CA VAL A 20 0.16 3.66 0.44
C VAL A 20 -0.14 3.83 -1.04
N VAL A 21 -0.50 2.73 -1.70
CA VAL A 21 -1.00 2.71 -3.07
C VAL A 21 -2.46 2.28 -3.04
N GLY A 22 -3.33 3.23 -3.32
CA GLY A 22 -4.75 2.99 -3.47
C GLY A 22 -5.20 3.11 -4.93
N GLY A 23 -6.51 3.07 -5.17
CA GLY A 23 -7.05 3.28 -6.51
C GLY A 23 -8.54 3.08 -6.58
N HIS A 24 -9.17 3.65 -7.63
CA HIS A 24 -10.60 3.78 -7.70
C HIS A 24 -11.35 2.45 -7.85
N THR A 25 -10.71 1.43 -8.47
CA THR A 25 -11.29 0.11 -8.64
C THR A 25 -10.27 -1.02 -8.58
N ARG A 26 -10.67 -2.23 -8.97
CA ARG A 26 -9.81 -3.42 -9.07
C ARG A 26 -9.09 -3.45 -10.42
N SER A 27 -7.96 -4.19 -10.47
CA SER A 27 -7.24 -4.51 -11.70
C SER A 27 -6.88 -3.29 -12.57
N ILE A 28 -6.44 -2.20 -11.91
CA ILE A 28 -6.05 -0.93 -12.55
C ILE A 28 -4.56 -0.60 -12.40
N GLY A 29 -3.72 -1.61 -12.15
CA GLY A 29 -2.28 -1.41 -12.07
C GLY A 29 -1.72 -1.06 -10.69
N LYS A 30 -2.50 -1.09 -9.58
CA LYS A 30 -1.99 -0.82 -8.22
C LYS A 30 -0.81 -1.70 -7.84
N THR A 31 -0.97 -3.01 -7.97
CA THR A 31 0.07 -4.01 -7.68
C THR A 31 1.30 -3.79 -8.56
N GLN A 32 1.10 -3.41 -9.84
CA GLN A 32 2.19 -3.08 -10.74
C GLN A 32 2.96 -1.84 -10.24
N LEU A 33 2.27 -0.78 -9.85
CA LEU A 33 2.91 0.42 -9.31
C LEU A 33 3.71 0.10 -8.04
N VAL A 34 3.20 -0.73 -7.12
CA VAL A 34 3.97 -1.18 -5.95
C VAL A 34 5.25 -1.89 -6.38
N CYS A 35 5.16 -2.82 -7.34
CA CYS A 35 6.34 -3.52 -7.86
C CYS A 35 7.35 -2.56 -8.51
N ASP A 36 6.88 -1.58 -9.26
CA ASP A 36 7.74 -0.60 -9.95
C ASP A 36 8.45 0.33 -8.94
N LEU A 37 7.76 0.71 -7.86
CA LEU A 37 8.34 1.47 -6.75
C LEU A 37 9.43 0.66 -6.04
N ILE A 38 9.18 -0.61 -5.74
CA ILE A 38 10.17 -1.50 -5.11
C ILE A 38 11.41 -1.64 -6.00
N ARG A 39 11.24 -1.87 -7.30
CA ARG A 39 12.36 -2.00 -8.26
C ARG A 39 13.14 -0.71 -8.45
N ALA A 40 12.47 0.45 -8.39
CA ALA A 40 13.10 1.75 -8.59
C ALA A 40 14.01 2.16 -7.41
N PHE A 41 13.81 1.57 -6.23
CA PHE A 41 14.57 1.86 -5.01
C PHE A 41 15.01 0.57 -4.33
N PRO A 42 15.89 -0.23 -4.98
CA PRO A 42 16.29 -1.55 -4.49
C PRO A 42 17.13 -1.51 -3.22
N GLU A 43 17.73 -0.36 -2.90
CA GLU A 43 18.50 -0.12 -1.68
C GLU A 43 17.62 -0.05 -0.43
N GLN A 44 16.32 0.14 -0.58
CA GLN A 44 15.40 0.18 0.54
C GLN A 44 15.07 -1.23 1.04
N ASN A 45 15.02 -1.38 2.34
CA ASN A 45 14.57 -2.62 2.97
C ASN A 45 13.05 -2.69 3.00
N TRP A 46 12.44 -2.83 1.82
CA TRP A 46 11.00 -2.82 1.65
C TRP A 46 10.31 -3.96 2.41
N ILE A 47 9.34 -3.61 3.24
CA ILE A 47 8.29 -4.52 3.67
C ILE A 47 7.04 -4.15 2.88
N ALA A 48 6.54 -5.07 2.07
CA ALA A 48 5.42 -4.80 1.20
C ALA A 48 4.17 -5.56 1.67
N GLY A 49 3.00 -4.95 1.53
CA GLY A 49 1.78 -5.60 1.98
C GLY A 49 0.57 -5.32 1.11
N LYS A 50 -0.34 -6.29 1.10
CA LYS A 50 -1.69 -6.12 0.56
C LYS A 50 -2.69 -6.25 1.69
N ILE A 51 -3.66 -5.33 1.74
CA ILE A 51 -4.80 -5.42 2.65
C ILE A 51 -6.07 -5.54 1.82
N THR A 52 -6.82 -6.61 2.04
CA THR A 52 -8.11 -6.85 1.39
C THR A 52 -9.21 -7.03 2.41
N GLN A 53 -10.38 -6.48 2.09
CA GLN A 53 -11.58 -6.75 2.84
C GLN A 53 -12.46 -7.73 2.06
N TYR A 54 -13.00 -8.73 2.73
CA TYR A 54 -13.89 -9.75 2.18
C TYR A 54 -15.24 -9.74 2.90
N GLY A 55 -16.20 -10.50 2.38
CA GLY A 55 -17.60 -10.54 2.81
C GLY A 55 -18.50 -9.78 1.84
N HIS A 56 -19.81 -9.98 1.95
CA HIS A 56 -20.80 -9.43 1.01
C HIS A 56 -20.44 -9.73 -0.47
N GLY A 57 -20.13 -11.01 -0.77
CA GLY A 57 -19.79 -11.46 -2.13
C GLY A 57 -18.32 -11.29 -2.51
N VAL A 58 -17.42 -10.99 -1.57
CA VAL A 58 -15.98 -10.89 -1.81
C VAL A 58 -15.23 -12.06 -1.20
N CYS A 59 -14.43 -12.75 -2.00
CA CYS A 59 -13.68 -13.93 -1.60
C CYS A 59 -12.56 -13.63 -0.61
N ALA A 60 -12.48 -14.42 0.47
CA ALA A 60 -11.39 -14.35 1.44
C ALA A 60 -10.03 -14.78 0.87
N ARG A 61 -10.03 -15.59 -0.21
CA ARG A 61 -8.80 -16.14 -0.81
C ARG A 61 -8.14 -15.19 -1.80
N ASN A 62 -8.91 -14.55 -2.67
CA ASN A 62 -8.37 -13.72 -3.75
C ASN A 62 -8.98 -12.32 -3.82
N GLY A 63 -9.96 -11.99 -2.99
CA GLY A 63 -10.61 -10.67 -3.00
C GLY A 63 -11.54 -10.42 -4.20
N GLU A 64 -11.82 -11.44 -4.99
CA GLU A 64 -12.77 -11.37 -6.12
C GLU A 64 -14.21 -11.62 -5.66
N ASN A 65 -15.17 -11.36 -6.55
CA ASN A 65 -16.57 -11.66 -6.25
C ASN A 65 -16.75 -13.17 -6.12
N CYS A 66 -17.32 -13.61 -5.01
CA CYS A 66 -17.67 -15.02 -4.82
C CYS A 66 -18.77 -15.18 -3.75
N ASP A 67 -19.47 -16.30 -3.81
CA ASP A 67 -20.51 -16.69 -2.87
C ASP A 67 -20.01 -17.68 -1.81
N CYS A 68 -18.68 -17.80 -1.64
CA CYS A 68 -18.13 -18.70 -0.64
C CYS A 68 -18.50 -18.23 0.77
N ALA A 69 -18.70 -19.19 1.69
CA ALA A 69 -18.92 -18.90 3.08
C ALA A 69 -17.75 -18.12 3.66
N PRO A 70 -18.00 -17.10 4.51
CA PRO A 70 -16.92 -16.39 5.21
C PRO A 70 -16.12 -17.34 6.06
N ASP A 71 -14.78 -17.17 6.09
CA ASP A 71 -13.91 -17.86 7.03
C ASP A 71 -14.35 -17.57 8.48
N GLU A 72 -14.09 -18.50 9.38
CA GLU A 72 -14.44 -18.38 10.81
C GLU A 72 -13.75 -17.19 11.50
N HIS A 73 -12.65 -16.68 10.92
CA HIS A 73 -11.87 -15.59 11.47
C HIS A 73 -12.18 -14.24 10.81
N SER A 74 -12.38 -13.21 11.63
CA SER A 74 -12.66 -11.85 11.16
C SER A 74 -11.46 -11.19 10.49
N TYR A 75 -10.24 -11.67 10.75
CA TYR A 75 -9.00 -11.20 10.14
C TYR A 75 -7.91 -12.28 10.21
N ALA A 76 -7.00 -12.24 9.24
CA ALA A 76 -5.83 -13.10 9.19
C ALA A 76 -4.69 -12.42 8.45
N ILE A 77 -3.46 -12.59 8.92
CA ILE A 77 -2.25 -12.17 8.22
C ILE A 77 -1.47 -13.41 7.78
N SER A 78 -0.93 -13.38 6.58
CA SER A 78 -0.02 -14.38 6.06
C SER A 78 1.21 -13.71 5.47
N TRP A 79 2.40 -14.29 5.72
CA TRP A 79 3.64 -13.89 5.11
C TRP A 79 3.93 -14.76 3.89
N GLU A 80 4.33 -14.12 2.79
CA GLU A 80 4.75 -14.87 1.62
C GLU A 80 6.11 -15.55 1.88
N LYS A 81 6.19 -16.80 1.44
CA LYS A 81 7.39 -17.62 1.58
C LYS A 81 8.21 -17.68 0.30
N THR A 82 7.54 -17.53 -0.84
CA THR A 82 8.15 -17.63 -2.18
C THR A 82 7.58 -16.55 -3.10
N SER A 83 8.32 -16.23 -4.16
CA SER A 83 7.91 -15.26 -5.18
C SER A 83 7.06 -15.88 -6.31
N GLU A 84 6.72 -17.17 -6.23
CA GLU A 84 6.19 -17.96 -7.37
C GLU A 84 4.70 -18.25 -7.26
N THR A 85 4.02 -17.83 -6.20
CA THR A 85 2.60 -18.21 -5.97
C THR A 85 1.60 -17.52 -6.89
N GLY A 86 2.01 -16.49 -7.63
CA GLY A 86 1.15 -15.71 -8.52
C GLY A 86 0.21 -14.74 -7.81
N THR A 87 0.26 -14.65 -6.47
CA THR A 87 -0.50 -13.67 -5.70
C THR A 87 0.12 -12.28 -5.82
N ASP A 88 -0.65 -11.21 -5.55
CA ASP A 88 -0.10 -9.86 -5.55
C ASP A 88 1.04 -9.70 -4.54
N SER A 89 0.89 -10.30 -3.34
CA SER A 89 1.93 -10.28 -2.32
C SER A 89 3.20 -11.05 -2.71
N SER A 90 3.09 -12.16 -3.46
CA SER A 90 4.26 -12.85 -4.02
C SER A 90 4.98 -12.03 -5.10
N ARG A 91 4.21 -11.24 -5.89
CA ARG A 91 4.79 -10.32 -6.88
C ARG A 91 5.64 -9.24 -6.23
N PHE A 92 5.30 -8.80 -5.00
CA PHE A 92 6.12 -7.85 -4.26
C PHE A 92 7.49 -8.45 -3.89
N LEU A 93 7.52 -9.73 -3.47
CA LEU A 93 8.80 -10.44 -3.27
C LEU A 93 9.61 -10.54 -4.57
N ALA A 94 8.95 -10.91 -5.67
CA ALA A 94 9.59 -10.99 -6.99
C ALA A 94 10.12 -9.62 -7.46
N ALA A 95 9.53 -8.52 -7.01
CA ALA A 95 10.00 -7.16 -7.29
C ALA A 95 11.20 -6.73 -6.43
N GLY A 96 11.55 -7.48 -5.37
CA GLY A 96 12.69 -7.20 -4.50
C GLY A 96 12.35 -6.79 -3.07
N ALA A 97 11.09 -6.87 -2.65
CA ALA A 97 10.74 -6.66 -1.24
C ALA A 97 11.41 -7.72 -0.36
N LYS A 98 11.95 -7.31 0.78
CA LYS A 98 12.59 -8.22 1.75
C LYS A 98 11.58 -9.14 2.43
N ARG A 99 10.42 -8.63 2.70
CA ARG A 99 9.28 -9.35 3.28
C ARG A 99 8.00 -8.88 2.60
N SER A 100 7.04 -9.78 2.46
CA SER A 100 5.73 -9.44 1.94
C SER A 100 4.63 -10.15 2.70
N PHE A 101 3.52 -9.45 2.94
CA PHE A 101 2.38 -9.98 3.65
C PHE A 101 1.06 -9.72 2.95
N TRP A 102 0.07 -10.52 3.29
CA TRP A 102 -1.31 -10.30 2.94
C TRP A 102 -2.17 -10.30 4.21
N LEU A 103 -2.72 -9.14 4.57
CA LEU A 103 -3.73 -8.99 5.62
C LEU A 103 -5.11 -9.06 4.98
N ARG A 104 -5.89 -10.04 5.37
CA ARG A 104 -7.28 -10.25 4.99
C ARG A 104 -8.16 -9.92 6.17
N THR A 105 -9.16 -9.08 5.99
CA THR A 105 -10.12 -8.76 7.04
C THR A 105 -11.53 -8.88 6.52
N LYS A 106 -12.44 -9.31 7.37
CA LYS A 106 -13.86 -9.19 7.09
C LYS A 106 -14.22 -7.71 6.98
N GLN A 107 -15.16 -7.37 6.11
CA GLN A 107 -15.61 -5.99 5.95
C GLN A 107 -16.09 -5.42 7.28
N GLY A 108 -15.58 -4.24 7.66
CA GLY A 108 -15.83 -3.61 8.95
C GLY A 108 -14.86 -4.00 10.08
N PHE A 109 -14.01 -5.01 9.88
CA PHE A 109 -13.09 -5.54 10.91
C PHE A 109 -11.62 -5.14 10.72
N LEU A 110 -11.34 -4.16 9.86
CA LEU A 110 -9.94 -3.76 9.65
C LEU A 110 -9.31 -3.16 10.92
N ALA A 111 -10.08 -2.39 11.70
CA ALA A 111 -9.60 -1.84 12.96
C ALA A 111 -9.10 -2.92 13.93
N GLU A 112 -9.74 -4.08 13.93
CA GLU A 112 -9.37 -5.22 14.78
C GLU A 112 -8.15 -5.99 14.23
N GLY A 113 -7.95 -5.96 12.90
CA GLY A 113 -6.79 -6.56 12.25
C GLY A 113 -5.50 -5.74 12.38
N LEU A 114 -5.57 -4.43 12.63
CA LEU A 114 -4.40 -3.56 12.73
C LEU A 114 -3.47 -3.88 13.90
N PRO A 115 -3.95 -4.24 15.12
CA PRO A 115 -3.07 -4.70 16.19
C PRO A 115 -2.24 -5.93 15.80
N LEU A 116 -2.84 -6.89 15.09
CA LEU A 116 -2.13 -8.06 14.57
C LEU A 116 -1.03 -7.64 13.56
N LEU A 117 -1.34 -6.72 12.66
CA LEU A 117 -0.37 -6.17 11.71
C LEU A 117 0.79 -5.48 12.45
N ARG A 118 0.50 -4.66 13.46
CA ARG A 118 1.53 -3.99 14.28
C ARG A 118 2.46 -4.98 14.97
N GLN A 119 1.89 -6.01 15.57
CA GLN A 119 2.66 -7.07 16.22
C GLN A 119 3.59 -7.75 15.20
N ALA A 120 3.04 -8.21 14.07
CA ALA A 120 3.79 -8.88 13.03
C ALA A 120 4.93 -8.02 12.45
N LEU A 121 4.70 -6.71 12.27
CA LEU A 121 5.72 -5.78 11.84
C LEU A 121 6.81 -5.55 12.91
N SER A 122 6.42 -5.48 14.18
CA SER A 122 7.37 -5.33 15.30
C SER A 122 8.30 -6.55 15.43
N GLU A 123 7.78 -7.74 15.19
CA GLU A 123 8.57 -8.98 15.17
C GLU A 123 9.62 -8.94 14.06
N VAL A 124 9.25 -8.50 12.85
CA VAL A 124 10.20 -8.36 11.72
C VAL A 124 11.32 -7.37 12.04
N VAL A 125 11.01 -6.23 12.66
CA VAL A 125 12.02 -5.25 13.06
C VAL A 125 12.96 -5.82 14.13
N SER A 126 12.42 -6.55 15.11
CA SER A 126 13.22 -7.15 16.17
C SER A 126 14.17 -8.21 15.63
N GLU A 127 13.74 -9.05 14.70
CA GLU A 127 14.58 -10.03 14.01
C GLU A 127 15.74 -9.34 13.26
N HIS A 128 15.46 -8.20 12.61
CA HIS A 128 16.48 -7.46 11.85
C HIS A 128 17.50 -6.77 12.76
N SER A 129 17.05 -6.18 13.86
CA SER A 129 17.93 -5.50 14.84
C SER A 129 18.86 -6.47 15.55
N ALA A 130 18.44 -7.71 15.77
CA ALA A 130 19.27 -8.76 16.35
C ALA A 130 20.35 -9.27 15.39
N ALA A 131 20.16 -9.11 14.08
CA ALA A 131 21.06 -9.61 13.05
C ALA A 131 22.13 -8.58 12.60
N THR A 132 21.95 -7.29 12.94
CA THR A 132 22.84 -6.21 12.49
C THR A 132 23.21 -5.30 13.67
N GLU A 133 24.49 -5.19 13.98
CA GLU A 133 25.03 -4.24 14.99
C GLU A 133 24.98 -2.76 14.54
N ILE A 134 24.51 -2.49 13.34
CA ILE A 134 24.42 -1.16 12.73
C ILE A 134 23.01 -0.63 12.93
N ASN A 135 22.92 0.62 13.40
CA ASN A 135 21.68 1.38 13.63
C ASN A 135 20.63 1.08 12.55
N PRO A 136 19.53 0.38 12.87
CA PRO A 136 18.59 -0.03 11.84
C PRO A 136 17.95 1.22 11.27
N GLU A 137 18.19 1.50 9.99
CA GLU A 137 17.39 2.49 9.28
C GLU A 137 15.93 2.16 9.49
N SER A 138 15.14 3.20 9.77
CA SER A 138 13.70 3.03 9.98
C SER A 138 13.08 2.26 8.80
N PRO A 139 12.42 1.15 9.05
CA PRO A 139 11.92 0.30 7.97
C PRO A 139 10.90 1.05 7.11
N THR A 140 10.92 0.79 5.82
CA THR A 140 9.98 1.38 4.86
C THR A 140 8.90 0.37 4.53
N LEU A 141 7.66 0.75 4.80
CA LEU A 141 6.46 -0.05 4.55
C LEU A 141 5.73 0.49 3.32
N ILE A 142 5.44 -0.38 2.36
CA ILE A 142 4.58 -0.06 1.22
C ILE A 142 3.35 -0.96 1.22
N VAL A 143 2.15 -0.38 1.15
CA VAL A 143 0.90 -1.13 1.28
C VAL A 143 -0.07 -0.80 0.16
N GLU A 144 -0.57 -1.84 -0.52
CA GLU A 144 -1.70 -1.72 -1.43
C GLU A 144 -3.02 -1.77 -0.64
N SER A 145 -3.68 -0.61 -0.45
CA SER A 145 -4.97 -0.53 0.24
C SER A 145 -5.60 0.87 0.15
N ASN A 146 -6.91 0.95 -0.05
CA ASN A 146 -7.67 2.18 0.22
C ASN A 146 -8.12 2.24 1.69
N SER A 147 -8.53 1.10 2.23
CA SER A 147 -9.18 1.05 3.55
C SER A 147 -8.23 1.36 4.69
N LEU A 148 -6.92 1.12 4.53
CA LEU A 148 -5.93 1.50 5.54
C LEU A 148 -5.91 3.00 5.81
N LEU A 149 -6.19 3.82 4.80
CA LEU A 149 -6.23 5.29 4.89
C LEU A 149 -7.31 5.83 5.83
N GLN A 150 -8.29 5.01 6.22
CA GLN A 150 -9.28 5.40 7.23
C GLN A 150 -8.70 5.42 8.65
N PHE A 151 -7.58 4.75 8.89
CA PHE A 151 -6.99 4.53 10.21
C PHE A 151 -5.62 5.17 10.38
N VAL A 152 -4.92 5.43 9.28
CA VAL A 152 -3.56 6.00 9.31
C VAL A 152 -3.42 7.13 8.29
N GLN A 153 -2.51 8.04 8.58
CA GLN A 153 -2.01 9.00 7.62
C GLN A 153 -0.63 8.50 7.16
N PRO A 154 -0.48 8.12 5.89
CA PRO A 154 0.80 7.68 5.37
C PRO A 154 1.76 8.86 5.19
N SER A 155 3.06 8.57 5.07
CA SER A 155 4.07 9.54 4.63
C SER A 155 3.92 9.90 3.15
N LEU A 156 3.30 9.01 2.34
CA LEU A 156 3.01 9.23 0.92
C LEU A 156 1.83 8.36 0.47
N TYR A 157 0.90 8.97 -0.28
CA TYR A 157 -0.25 8.26 -0.85
C TYR A 157 -0.37 8.48 -2.36
N PHE A 158 -0.33 7.39 -3.12
CA PHE A 158 -0.61 7.36 -4.55
C PHE A 158 -2.00 6.80 -4.83
N ALA A 159 -2.83 7.54 -5.56
CA ALA A 159 -4.11 7.06 -6.04
C ALA A 159 -4.02 6.68 -7.52
N VAL A 160 -4.10 5.39 -7.82
CA VAL A 160 -4.08 4.88 -9.20
C VAL A 160 -5.48 5.00 -9.81
N LEU A 161 -5.54 5.55 -11.01
CA LEU A 161 -6.74 5.79 -11.77
C LEU A 161 -6.58 5.24 -13.19
N ASP A 162 -7.58 4.50 -13.68
CA ASP A 162 -7.62 3.96 -15.04
C ASP A 162 -8.80 4.56 -15.81
N ALA A 163 -8.47 5.24 -16.90
CA ALA A 163 -9.41 5.95 -17.76
C ALA A 163 -10.42 5.05 -18.46
N THR A 164 -10.17 3.78 -18.56
CA THR A 164 -11.03 2.83 -19.27
C THR A 164 -12.09 2.19 -18.36
N ARG A 165 -12.06 2.53 -17.06
CA ARG A 165 -12.93 1.93 -16.03
C ARG A 165 -13.80 3.01 -15.39
N ASP A 166 -15.10 2.82 -15.45
CA ASP A 166 -16.10 3.75 -14.91
C ASP A 166 -16.58 3.40 -13.49
N ASP A 167 -16.24 2.21 -12.99
CA ASP A 167 -16.60 1.76 -11.66
C ASP A 167 -15.69 2.42 -10.59
N PHE A 168 -16.27 3.26 -9.77
CA PHE A 168 -15.56 3.99 -8.73
C PHE A 168 -16.04 3.60 -7.33
N LYS A 169 -15.19 2.95 -6.56
CA LYS A 169 -15.52 2.49 -5.20
C LYS A 169 -15.64 3.64 -4.21
N ASP A 170 -16.63 3.57 -3.32
CA ASP A 170 -16.82 4.56 -2.26
C ASP A 170 -15.59 4.68 -1.34
N SER A 171 -14.92 3.56 -1.05
CA SER A 171 -13.68 3.56 -0.27
C SER A 171 -12.53 4.33 -0.91
N ALA A 172 -12.52 4.45 -2.24
CA ALA A 172 -11.55 5.27 -2.95
C ALA A 172 -11.99 6.74 -3.00
N ARG A 173 -13.30 7.00 -3.22
CA ARG A 173 -13.85 8.37 -3.21
C ARG A 173 -13.61 9.07 -1.89
N ALA A 174 -13.77 8.35 -0.78
CA ALA A 174 -13.62 8.89 0.58
C ALA A 174 -12.20 9.36 0.94
N VAL A 175 -11.19 9.01 0.15
CA VAL A 175 -9.77 9.29 0.46
C VAL A 175 -9.00 9.88 -0.72
N LEU A 176 -9.67 10.13 -1.85
CA LEU A 176 -9.01 10.56 -3.08
C LEU A 176 -8.34 11.94 -2.93
N ASP A 177 -8.96 12.84 -2.21
CA ASP A 177 -8.48 14.19 -1.91
C ASP A 177 -7.24 14.23 -0.99
N ARG A 178 -6.88 13.10 -0.41
CA ARG A 178 -5.69 12.93 0.42
C ARG A 178 -4.47 12.45 -0.36
N ALA A 179 -4.61 12.19 -1.67
CA ALA A 179 -3.53 11.70 -2.49
C ALA A 179 -2.45 12.77 -2.70
N ASP A 180 -1.19 12.38 -2.61
CA ASP A 180 -0.03 13.21 -2.94
C ASP A 180 0.22 13.22 -4.45
N ALA A 181 -0.22 12.18 -5.16
CA ALA A 181 -0.26 12.16 -6.62
C ALA A 181 -1.34 11.22 -7.15
N LEU A 182 -1.96 11.60 -8.27
CA LEU A 182 -2.83 10.76 -9.07
C LEU A 182 -1.96 10.05 -10.13
N VAL A 183 -1.95 8.73 -10.11
CA VAL A 183 -1.22 7.92 -11.09
C VAL A 183 -2.21 7.41 -12.13
N LEU A 184 -2.13 7.99 -13.33
CA LEU A 184 -3.02 7.66 -14.43
C LEU A 184 -2.47 6.45 -15.18
N HIS A 185 -3.08 5.30 -14.96
CA HIS A 185 -2.81 4.10 -15.72
C HIS A 185 -3.72 4.10 -16.95
N SER A 186 -3.15 4.32 -18.12
CA SER A 186 -3.90 4.24 -19.38
C SER A 186 -3.19 3.27 -20.31
N PRO A 187 -3.91 2.35 -20.95
CA PRO A 187 -3.38 1.66 -22.10
C PRO A 187 -2.96 2.71 -23.15
N LEU A 188 -1.96 2.37 -23.96
CA LEU A 188 -1.60 3.19 -25.11
C LEU A 188 -2.87 3.44 -25.94
N PRO A 189 -3.21 4.70 -26.28
CA PRO A 189 -4.31 4.95 -27.18
C PRO A 189 -4.06 4.21 -28.48
N ALA A 190 -5.09 3.57 -29.05
CA ALA A 190 -4.99 2.96 -30.35
C ALA A 190 -4.40 3.98 -31.35
N ALA A 191 -3.52 3.51 -32.25
CA ALA A 191 -2.85 4.38 -33.22
C ALA A 191 -3.89 5.26 -33.94
N GLY A 192 -3.78 6.59 -33.79
CA GLY A 192 -4.71 7.54 -34.38
C GLY A 192 -5.82 8.07 -33.46
N ALA A 193 -5.95 7.55 -32.23
CA ALA A 193 -6.83 8.19 -31.25
C ALA A 193 -6.21 9.50 -30.77
N SER A 194 -6.98 10.58 -30.84
CA SER A 194 -6.63 11.82 -30.16
C SER A 194 -6.50 11.54 -28.67
N PRO A 195 -5.53 12.14 -27.95
CA PRO A 195 -5.52 12.12 -26.51
C PRO A 195 -6.67 13.02 -26.00
N ALA A 196 -7.90 12.61 -26.25
CA ALA A 196 -9.02 13.21 -25.58
C ALA A 196 -8.81 12.99 -24.10
N ASP A 197 -8.90 14.05 -23.31
CA ASP A 197 -9.00 13.96 -21.86
C ASP A 197 -10.03 12.87 -21.53
N PRO A 198 -9.70 11.91 -20.66
CA PRO A 198 -10.58 10.79 -20.39
C PRO A 198 -11.94 11.33 -19.90
N PRO A 199 -13.02 11.14 -20.68
CA PRO A 199 -14.30 11.81 -20.41
C PRO A 199 -15.06 11.24 -19.22
N TRP A 200 -14.53 10.23 -18.59
CA TRP A 200 -15.21 9.42 -17.59
C TRP A 200 -14.91 9.82 -16.14
N PHE A 201 -13.84 10.58 -15.88
CA PHE A 201 -13.63 11.14 -14.56
C PHE A 201 -14.21 12.55 -14.47
N ASN A 202 -15.42 12.66 -13.96
CA ASN A 202 -15.87 13.92 -13.40
C ASN A 202 -15.14 14.17 -12.07
N LEU A 203 -13.81 14.15 -12.11
CA LEU A 203 -13.04 14.62 -10.98
C LEU A 203 -13.27 16.12 -10.88
N PRO A 204 -13.57 16.66 -9.68
CA PRO A 204 -13.68 18.10 -9.52
C PRO A 204 -12.40 18.78 -10.01
N ALA A 205 -12.54 19.85 -10.80
CA ALA A 205 -11.39 20.56 -11.36
C ALA A 205 -10.39 21.02 -10.29
N TRP A 206 -10.87 21.37 -9.09
CA TRP A 206 -10.00 21.72 -7.96
C TRP A 206 -9.06 20.57 -7.55
N LEU A 207 -9.50 19.32 -7.63
CA LEU A 207 -8.71 18.16 -7.25
C LEU A 207 -7.51 17.99 -8.20
N THR A 208 -7.75 18.06 -9.51
CA THR A 208 -6.69 17.93 -10.53
C THR A 208 -5.77 19.15 -10.57
N GLN A 209 -6.20 20.29 -10.06
CA GLN A 209 -5.36 21.48 -9.92
C GLN A 209 -4.47 21.41 -8.67
N GLN A 210 -4.90 20.75 -7.61
CA GLN A 210 -4.15 20.68 -6.36
C GLN A 210 -3.27 19.44 -6.26
N ILE A 211 -3.68 18.32 -6.87
CA ILE A 211 -2.95 17.05 -6.81
C ILE A 211 -2.27 16.80 -8.16
N PRO A 212 -0.94 16.66 -8.20
CA PRO A 212 -0.23 16.37 -9.43
C PRO A 212 -0.68 15.05 -10.04
N SER A 213 -0.94 15.06 -11.34
CA SER A 213 -1.30 13.88 -12.11
C SER A 213 -0.12 13.40 -12.92
N VAL A 214 0.24 12.13 -12.81
CA VAL A 214 1.36 11.52 -13.51
C VAL A 214 0.87 10.30 -14.28
N ARG A 215 1.21 10.23 -15.56
CA ARG A 215 0.88 9.07 -16.40
C ARG A 215 1.96 7.99 -16.18
N GLN A 216 1.52 6.79 -15.90
CA GLN A 216 2.34 5.58 -15.83
C GLN A 216 1.87 4.60 -16.90
N LEU A 217 2.74 4.19 -17.79
CA LEU A 217 2.45 3.17 -18.80
C LEU A 217 3.03 1.83 -18.35
N GLU A 218 2.33 0.76 -18.68
CA GLU A 218 2.80 -0.58 -18.37
C GLU A 218 4.11 -0.89 -19.12
N GLY A 219 5.11 -1.42 -18.39
CA GLY A 219 6.43 -1.75 -18.95
C GLY A 219 7.39 -0.57 -19.07
N GLU A 220 6.96 0.66 -18.79
CA GLU A 220 7.86 1.82 -18.77
C GLU A 220 8.50 2.03 -17.39
N PRO A 221 9.68 2.65 -17.34
CA PRO A 221 10.30 3.04 -16.08
C PRO A 221 9.39 3.96 -15.26
N LEU A 222 9.53 3.89 -13.94
CA LEU A 222 8.79 4.78 -13.03
C LEU A 222 9.04 6.25 -13.40
N PRO A 223 7.98 7.06 -13.63
CA PRO A 223 8.12 8.46 -14.02
C PRO A 223 8.90 9.29 -13.00
N LEU A 224 9.75 10.18 -13.48
CA LEU A 224 10.60 11.03 -12.65
C LEU A 224 9.84 11.79 -11.55
N PRO A 225 8.65 12.38 -11.78
CA PRO A 225 7.91 13.04 -10.72
C PRO A 225 7.57 12.11 -9.54
N LEU A 226 7.21 10.84 -9.80
CA LEU A 226 6.95 9.85 -8.74
C LEU A 226 8.25 9.48 -8.02
N GLN A 227 9.36 9.29 -8.75
CA GLN A 227 10.67 9.03 -8.13
C GLN A 227 11.08 10.16 -7.18
N VAL A 228 10.85 11.42 -7.56
CA VAL A 228 11.18 12.58 -6.72
C VAL A 228 10.35 12.59 -5.43
N LEU A 229 9.05 12.33 -5.52
CA LEU A 229 8.17 12.24 -4.34
C LEU A 229 8.63 11.14 -3.39
N VAL A 230 8.89 9.95 -3.91
CA VAL A 230 9.36 8.81 -3.10
C VAL A 230 10.71 9.13 -2.46
N ARG A 231 11.69 9.65 -3.21
CA ARG A 231 13.01 9.99 -2.67
C ARG A 231 12.92 10.98 -1.52
N ARG A 232 12.14 12.04 -1.66
CA ARG A 232 11.90 13.01 -0.57
C ARG A 232 11.30 12.35 0.67
N THR A 233 10.35 11.43 0.47
CA THR A 233 9.74 10.69 1.58
C THR A 233 10.75 9.77 2.26
N LEU A 234 11.62 9.11 1.49
CA LEU A 234 12.66 8.23 2.03
C LEU A 234 13.75 8.99 2.80
N GLU A 235 14.07 10.22 2.40
CA GLU A 235 15.02 11.10 3.06
C GLU A 235 14.44 11.77 4.32
N ALA A 236 13.11 11.86 4.44
CA ALA A 236 12.44 12.43 5.60
C ALA A 236 12.52 11.47 6.81
N PRO A 237 12.44 12.01 8.06
CA PRO A 237 12.30 11.17 9.24
C PRO A 237 11.06 10.27 9.17
N ALA A 238 11.15 9.06 9.72
CA ALA A 238 9.99 8.19 9.84
C ALA A 238 9.05 8.74 10.93
N ASP A 239 7.80 8.97 10.61
CA ASP A 239 6.83 9.66 11.46
C ASP A 239 5.51 8.90 11.65
N VAL A 240 5.27 7.85 10.86
CA VAL A 240 4.02 7.10 10.91
C VAL A 240 4.06 6.03 12.01
N LYS A 241 3.09 6.07 12.89
CA LYS A 241 2.82 5.01 13.88
C LYS A 241 1.73 4.10 13.31
N VAL A 242 2.15 2.94 12.85
CA VAL A 242 1.23 1.90 12.34
C VAL A 242 0.63 1.10 13.47
#